data_b78de1ed112f895fc8d4ef3b26d9a3b2
#
_entry.id   b78de1ed112f895fc8d4ef3b26d9a3b2
#
_cell.length_a   1.000
_cell.length_b   1.000
_cell.length_c   1.000
_cell.angle_alpha   90.00
_cell.angle_beta   90.00
_cell.angle_gamma   90.00
#
_symmetry.space_group_name_H-M   'P 1'
#
loop_
_entity.id
_entity.type
_entity.pdbx_description
1 polymer ?
#
loop_
_entity_poly.entity_id
_entity_poly.type
_entity_poly.pdbx_seq_one_letter_code
_entity_poly.pdbx_strand_id
1 'polypeptide(L)'
;MTKKLIALLLALACVLSLAACGKQKETPDPAPTPGPDPAPTTITAEYTHGFVDMALELPEGWSWETVTDDGDSKTEGIRFYKTDDTTVSYTLLCWTGGYGICGTGVTSEELTLAGGQKVWQHTEQNTEKGTMGMADISFKDTPGSYVASPSETMTTEVWNANRDALLSILGTAQIGRKSLSQQAAIDAAKAIYTGEYDAVYGTYDVTSGAWIISFSKGTAGGTADRVTVDAAGKAMLGTK
;
A
#
# COMPACT_ATOMS: atom_id res chain seq x y z
N MET A 1 48.68 -47.43 -57.95
CA MET A 1 49.41 -46.68 -56.89
C MET A 1 48.50 -45.95 -55.94
N THR A 2 47.28 -45.72 -56.24
CA THR A 2 46.34 -44.90 -55.39
C THR A 2 45.85 -45.56 -54.09
N LYS A 3 45.63 -46.88 -54.06
CA LYS A 3 45.12 -47.58 -52.82
C LYS A 3 46.13 -47.61 -51.70
N LYS A 4 47.44 -47.67 -51.93
CA LYS A 4 48.47 -47.65 -50.89
C LYS A 4 48.69 -46.28 -50.32
N LEU A 5 48.48 -45.23 -51.10
CA LEU A 5 48.59 -43.84 -50.64
C LEU A 5 47.44 -43.47 -49.68
N ILE A 6 46.21 -43.95 -49.99
CA ILE A 6 45.04 -43.73 -49.16
C ILE A 6 45.17 -44.44 -47.78
N ALA A 7 45.70 -45.71 -47.81
CA ALA A 7 45.93 -46.42 -46.53
C ALA A 7 46.99 -45.75 -45.66
N LEU A 8 48.02 -45.12 -46.27
CA LEU A 8 49.07 -44.42 -45.54
C LEU A 8 48.53 -43.11 -44.93
N LEU A 9 47.67 -42.38 -45.59
CA LEU A 9 47.03 -41.15 -45.10
C LEU A 9 46.04 -41.44 -44.00
N LEU A 10 45.28 -42.55 -44.03
CA LEU A 10 44.37 -42.96 -42.99
C LEU A 10 45.13 -43.39 -41.74
N ALA A 11 46.27 -44.10 -41.87
CA ALA A 11 47.10 -44.48 -40.72
C ALA A 11 47.72 -43.25 -40.04
N LEU A 12 48.14 -42.25 -40.84
CA LEU A 12 48.69 -41.00 -40.29
C LEU A 12 47.65 -40.14 -39.58
N ALA A 13 46.42 -40.14 -40.03
CA ALA A 13 45.30 -39.46 -39.38
C ALA A 13 44.94 -40.08 -38.03
N CYS A 14 45.00 -41.43 -37.93
CA CYS A 14 44.76 -42.12 -36.67
C CYS A 14 45.87 -41.90 -35.62
N VAL A 15 47.11 -41.70 -36.02
CA VAL A 15 48.22 -41.43 -35.09
C VAL A 15 48.19 -40.01 -34.57
N LEU A 16 47.73 -39.07 -35.40
CA LEU A 16 47.58 -37.66 -35.00
C LEU A 16 46.40 -37.47 -34.01
N SER A 17 45.37 -38.30 -34.11
CA SER A 17 44.23 -38.19 -33.17
C SER A 17 44.54 -38.77 -31.77
N LEU A 18 45.54 -39.64 -31.63
CA LEU A 18 45.95 -40.14 -30.32
C LEU A 18 46.96 -39.24 -29.58
N ALA A 19 47.62 -38.33 -30.28
CA ALA A 19 48.55 -37.38 -29.64
C ALA A 19 47.84 -36.14 -29.00
N ALA A 20 46.55 -35.97 -29.25
CA ALA A 20 45.76 -34.87 -28.72
C ALA A 20 45.21 -35.18 -27.26
N CYS A 21 45.44 -36.36 -26.73
CA CYS A 21 45.06 -36.71 -25.35
C CYS A 21 46.20 -36.43 -24.35
N GLY A 22 46.74 -35.21 -24.41
CA GLY A 22 47.82 -34.76 -23.55
C GLY A 22 47.39 -33.53 -22.74
N LYS A 23 47.15 -33.77 -21.42
CA LYS A 23 46.92 -32.78 -20.37
C LYS A 23 45.65 -31.93 -20.57
N GLN A 24 44.53 -32.50 -20.13
CA GLN A 24 43.39 -31.71 -19.69
C GLN A 24 43.88 -30.79 -18.59
N LYS A 25 44.06 -29.53 -18.92
CA LYS A 25 44.19 -28.46 -17.92
C LYS A 25 42.87 -28.54 -17.13
N GLU A 26 42.92 -28.91 -15.86
CA GLU A 26 41.76 -28.80 -14.97
C GLU A 26 41.22 -27.38 -15.15
N THR A 27 40.09 -27.27 -15.81
CA THR A 27 39.31 -26.03 -15.81
C THR A 27 38.89 -25.87 -14.36
N PRO A 28 39.23 -24.76 -13.67
CA PRO A 28 38.74 -24.55 -12.33
C PRO A 28 37.22 -24.75 -12.34
N ASP A 29 36.72 -25.55 -11.41
CA ASP A 29 35.27 -25.70 -11.20
C ASP A 29 34.67 -24.28 -11.21
N PRO A 30 33.61 -24.03 -12.01
CA PRO A 30 32.93 -22.77 -11.97
C PRO A 30 32.58 -22.48 -10.52
N ALA A 31 32.99 -21.33 -10.00
CA ALA A 31 32.65 -20.91 -8.64
C ALA A 31 31.16 -21.13 -8.46
N PRO A 32 30.71 -21.66 -7.31
CA PRO A 32 29.31 -21.90 -7.06
C PRO A 32 28.56 -20.60 -7.35
N THR A 33 27.58 -20.68 -8.24
CA THR A 33 26.70 -19.55 -8.54
C THR A 33 26.12 -19.10 -7.20
N PRO A 34 26.24 -17.81 -6.82
CA PRO A 34 25.61 -17.33 -5.59
C PRO A 34 24.16 -17.77 -5.60
N GLY A 35 23.73 -18.46 -4.53
CA GLY A 35 22.32 -18.80 -4.37
C GLY A 35 21.48 -17.51 -4.44
N PRO A 36 20.20 -17.61 -4.81
CA PRO A 36 19.33 -16.44 -4.77
C PRO A 36 19.45 -15.83 -3.38
N ASP A 37 19.63 -14.50 -3.34
CA ASP A 37 19.63 -13.77 -2.09
C ASP A 37 18.37 -14.15 -1.28
N PRO A 38 18.48 -14.39 0.03
CA PRO A 38 17.31 -14.66 0.85
C PRO A 38 16.30 -13.52 0.64
N ALA A 39 15.04 -13.89 0.43
CA ALA A 39 13.98 -12.91 0.30
C ALA A 39 14.00 -11.96 1.51
N PRO A 40 13.83 -10.65 1.31
CA PRO A 40 13.85 -9.70 2.41
C PRO A 40 12.83 -10.13 3.46
N THR A 41 13.27 -10.18 4.71
CA THR A 41 12.41 -10.51 5.85
C THR A 41 11.48 -9.33 6.08
N THR A 42 10.17 -9.54 5.94
CA THR A 42 9.15 -8.54 6.29
C THR A 42 8.46 -8.94 7.59
N ILE A 43 7.95 -7.93 8.31
CA ILE A 43 7.15 -8.10 9.53
C ILE A 43 5.78 -7.52 9.24
N THR A 44 4.72 -8.27 9.52
CA THR A 44 3.35 -7.74 9.41
C THR A 44 2.99 -6.99 10.69
N ALA A 45 2.72 -5.68 10.57
CA ALA A 45 2.10 -4.86 11.59
C ALA A 45 0.59 -4.92 11.39
N GLU A 46 -0.17 -5.35 12.40
CA GLU A 46 -1.62 -5.55 12.27
C GLU A 46 -2.38 -4.98 13.45
N TYR A 47 -3.47 -4.27 13.17
CA TYR A 47 -4.40 -3.77 14.17
C TYR A 47 -5.84 -4.05 13.77
N THR A 48 -6.62 -4.60 14.70
CA THR A 48 -8.04 -4.85 14.49
C THR A 48 -8.79 -4.59 15.80
N HIS A 49 -9.75 -3.66 15.75
CA HIS A 49 -10.68 -3.40 16.85
C HIS A 49 -11.99 -2.82 16.28
N GLY A 50 -13.12 -3.45 16.61
CA GLY A 50 -14.41 -3.06 16.05
C GLY A 50 -14.43 -3.14 14.52
N PHE A 51 -14.73 -2.02 13.87
CA PHE A 51 -14.67 -1.90 12.41
C PHE A 51 -13.27 -1.51 11.88
N VAL A 52 -12.39 -1.04 12.76
CA VAL A 52 -11.01 -0.70 12.40
C VAL A 52 -10.24 -1.96 12.09
N ASP A 53 -9.72 -2.05 10.89
CA ASP A 53 -8.96 -3.20 10.41
C ASP A 53 -7.90 -2.73 9.42
N MET A 54 -6.64 -2.84 9.83
CA MET A 54 -5.50 -2.42 9.02
C MET A 54 -4.31 -3.37 9.21
N ALA A 55 -3.52 -3.53 8.15
CA ALA A 55 -2.23 -4.19 8.22
C ALA A 55 -1.23 -3.53 7.28
N LEU A 56 0.05 -3.59 7.65
CA LEU A 56 1.18 -3.08 6.89
C LEU A 56 2.29 -4.12 6.86
N GLU A 57 3.01 -4.25 5.76
CA GLU A 57 4.25 -5.01 5.68
C GLU A 57 5.44 -4.08 5.90
N LEU A 58 6.21 -4.34 6.95
CA LEU A 58 7.37 -3.56 7.32
C LEU A 58 8.64 -4.29 6.91
N PRO A 59 9.59 -3.64 6.21
CA PRO A 59 10.86 -4.24 5.87
C PRO A 59 11.76 -4.38 7.10
N GLU A 60 12.85 -5.13 6.98
CA GLU A 60 13.88 -5.22 8.01
C GLU A 60 14.35 -3.83 8.47
N GLY A 61 14.63 -3.69 9.77
CA GLY A 61 15.03 -2.42 10.38
C GLY A 61 13.86 -1.50 10.76
N TRP A 62 12.61 -1.95 10.58
CA TRP A 62 11.42 -1.25 11.07
C TRP A 62 10.76 -1.98 12.22
N SER A 63 10.13 -1.20 13.10
CA SER A 63 9.36 -1.67 14.25
C SER A 63 8.01 -0.97 14.28
N TRP A 64 7.10 -1.49 15.08
CA TRP A 64 5.76 -0.92 15.20
C TRP A 64 5.17 -1.13 16.60
N GLU A 65 4.15 -0.32 16.89
CA GLU A 65 3.33 -0.41 18.10
C GLU A 65 1.89 -0.03 17.78
N THR A 66 0.96 -0.45 18.61
CA THR A 66 -0.43 -0.01 18.53
C THR A 66 -0.59 1.36 19.18
N VAL A 67 -1.46 2.19 18.58
CA VAL A 67 -1.85 3.49 19.13
C VAL A 67 -3.35 3.49 19.36
N THR A 68 -3.75 3.88 20.56
CA THR A 68 -5.16 4.10 20.93
C THR A 68 -5.27 5.42 21.66
N ASP A 69 -6.18 6.26 21.23
CA ASP A 69 -6.51 7.51 21.89
C ASP A 69 -7.96 7.43 22.37
N ASP A 70 -8.13 7.42 23.69
CA ASP A 70 -9.44 7.37 24.36
C ASP A 70 -10.11 8.76 24.47
N GLY A 71 -9.44 9.80 23.92
CA GLY A 71 -9.95 11.17 23.89
C GLY A 71 -11.18 11.35 22.99
N ASP A 72 -11.58 12.59 22.79
CA ASP A 72 -12.75 12.96 21.98
C ASP A 72 -12.62 12.51 20.52
N SER A 73 -11.40 12.37 20.02
CA SER A 73 -11.10 11.99 18.63
C SER A 73 -11.25 10.51 18.33
N LYS A 74 -11.18 9.64 19.35
CA LYS A 74 -11.26 8.17 19.23
C LYS A 74 -10.47 7.63 18.04
N THR A 75 -9.18 7.90 18.01
CA THR A 75 -8.29 7.44 16.96
C THR A 75 -7.60 6.16 17.39
N GLU A 76 -7.51 5.21 16.48
CA GLU A 76 -6.91 3.90 16.71
C GLU A 76 -6.07 3.50 15.51
N GLY A 77 -4.95 2.82 15.75
CA GLY A 77 -4.16 2.33 14.64
C GLY A 77 -2.76 1.84 14.97
N ILE A 78 -1.85 2.07 14.05
CA ILE A 78 -0.47 1.57 14.05
C ILE A 78 0.48 2.74 13.91
N ARG A 79 1.45 2.85 14.84
CA ARG A 79 2.65 3.63 14.64
C ARG A 79 3.78 2.71 14.17
N PHE A 80 4.46 3.07 13.09
CA PHE A 80 5.62 2.35 12.59
C PHE A 80 6.81 3.31 12.46
N TYR A 81 8.00 2.81 12.73
CA TYR A 81 9.20 3.64 12.85
C TYR A 81 10.48 2.82 12.55
N LYS A 82 11.54 3.51 12.16
CA LYS A 82 12.87 2.87 12.06
C LYS A 82 13.39 2.49 13.44
N THR A 83 13.87 1.26 13.57
CA THR A 83 14.34 0.71 14.85
C THR A 83 15.56 1.45 15.41
N ASP A 84 16.42 1.92 14.53
CA ASP A 84 17.67 2.65 14.86
C ASP A 84 17.47 4.18 14.89
N ASP A 85 16.37 4.70 14.35
CA ASP A 85 16.05 6.13 14.32
C ASP A 85 14.56 6.37 14.44
N THR A 86 14.06 6.45 15.67
CA THR A 86 12.61 6.62 15.95
C THR A 86 12.07 8.00 15.58
N THR A 87 12.89 8.94 15.13
CA THR A 87 12.44 10.22 14.55
C THR A 87 11.81 9.99 13.18
N VAL A 88 12.22 8.91 12.47
CA VAL A 88 11.59 8.45 11.25
C VAL A 88 10.39 7.59 11.61
N SER A 89 9.24 8.20 11.85
CA SER A 89 8.04 7.48 12.21
C SER A 89 6.77 8.09 11.60
N TYR A 90 5.84 7.20 11.29
CA TYR A 90 4.49 7.52 10.81
C TYR A 90 3.46 6.79 11.65
N THR A 91 2.30 7.40 11.80
CA THR A 91 1.16 6.79 12.48
C THR A 91 0.00 6.69 11.51
N LEU A 92 -0.42 5.47 11.16
CA LEU A 92 -1.64 5.20 10.40
C LEU A 92 -2.79 5.02 11.37
N LEU A 93 -3.74 5.94 11.34
CA LEU A 93 -4.90 5.98 12.23
C LEU A 93 -6.20 5.87 11.45
N CYS A 94 -7.20 5.26 12.08
CA CYS A 94 -8.59 5.39 11.69
C CYS A 94 -9.27 6.45 12.58
N TRP A 95 -9.82 7.48 11.94
CA TRP A 95 -10.57 8.56 12.59
C TRP A 95 -12.05 8.27 12.54
N THR A 96 -12.70 8.08 13.69
CA THR A 96 -14.13 7.77 13.76
C THR A 96 -15.03 8.98 13.48
N GLY A 97 -14.56 10.18 13.80
CA GLY A 97 -15.27 11.44 13.54
C GLY A 97 -15.12 12.04 12.16
N GLY A 98 -14.40 11.31 11.27
CA GLY A 98 -13.98 11.85 9.97
C GLY A 98 -12.71 12.69 10.09
N TYR A 99 -11.99 12.82 8.98
CA TYR A 99 -10.78 13.60 8.88
C TYR A 99 -10.95 14.66 7.79
N GLY A 100 -10.67 15.89 8.12
CA GLY A 100 -10.74 17.00 7.19
C GLY A 100 -9.53 17.91 7.33
N ILE A 101 -8.98 18.32 6.18
CA ILE A 101 -7.84 19.22 6.14
C ILE A 101 -8.33 20.59 5.67
N CYS A 102 -8.05 21.60 6.47
CA CYS A 102 -8.25 22.99 6.09
C CYS A 102 -7.08 23.81 6.62
N GLY A 103 -6.56 24.70 5.81
CA GLY A 103 -5.47 25.61 6.21
C GLY A 103 -4.91 26.39 5.05
N THR A 104 -4.43 27.60 5.34
CA THR A 104 -3.70 28.42 4.37
C THR A 104 -2.32 27.81 4.17
N GLY A 105 -1.93 27.52 2.94
CA GLY A 105 -0.63 26.95 2.59
C GLY A 105 -0.61 25.43 2.44
N VAL A 106 -1.73 24.74 2.72
CA VAL A 106 -1.84 23.31 2.46
C VAL A 106 -2.07 23.06 0.97
N THR A 107 -1.27 22.19 0.40
CA THR A 107 -1.47 21.63 -0.96
C THR A 107 -1.90 20.17 -0.87
N SER A 108 -2.74 19.75 -1.79
CA SER A 108 -3.22 18.36 -1.87
C SER A 108 -2.95 17.79 -3.25
N GLU A 109 -2.35 16.61 -3.30
CA GLU A 109 -2.01 15.89 -4.51
C GLU A 109 -2.57 14.47 -4.44
N GLU A 110 -3.23 14.01 -5.50
CA GLU A 110 -3.66 12.61 -5.59
C GLU A 110 -2.49 11.74 -6.04
N LEU A 111 -2.20 10.69 -5.28
CA LEU A 111 -1.17 9.70 -5.57
C LEU A 111 -1.80 8.30 -5.70
N THR A 112 -1.12 7.45 -6.47
CA THR A 112 -1.35 6.01 -6.46
C THR A 112 -0.11 5.34 -5.87
N LEU A 113 -0.27 4.67 -4.74
CA LEU A 113 0.81 3.95 -4.08
C LEU A 113 1.15 2.64 -4.84
N ALA A 114 2.29 2.04 -4.52
CA ALA A 114 2.79 0.84 -5.20
C ALA A 114 1.80 -0.35 -5.17
N GLY A 115 0.99 -0.47 -4.12
CA GLY A 115 -0.08 -1.48 -4.01
C GLY A 115 -1.39 -1.14 -4.72
N GLY A 116 -1.43 -0.01 -5.45
CA GLY A 116 -2.62 0.44 -6.18
C GLY A 116 -3.60 1.27 -5.38
N GLN A 117 -3.35 1.50 -4.09
CA GLN A 117 -4.20 2.35 -3.25
C GLN A 117 -4.14 3.80 -3.74
N LYS A 118 -5.30 4.42 -3.86
CA LYS A 118 -5.41 5.85 -4.14
C LYS A 118 -5.44 6.62 -2.83
N VAL A 119 -4.62 7.65 -2.76
CA VAL A 119 -4.48 8.49 -1.56
C VAL A 119 -4.42 9.96 -1.95
N TRP A 120 -4.77 10.83 -0.98
CA TRP A 120 -4.40 12.22 -1.04
C TRP A 120 -3.17 12.44 -0.18
N GLN A 121 -2.12 13.03 -0.74
CA GLN A 121 -1.01 13.58 0.04
C GLN A 121 -1.31 15.06 0.30
N HIS A 122 -1.34 15.43 1.57
CA HIS A 122 -1.53 16.81 2.01
C HIS A 122 -0.23 17.33 2.60
N THR A 123 0.27 18.42 2.08
CA THR A 123 1.55 18.99 2.50
C THR A 123 1.39 20.45 2.87
N GLU A 124 1.89 20.84 4.03
CA GLU A 124 2.01 22.23 4.43
C GLU A 124 3.37 22.77 3.97
N GLN A 125 3.35 23.92 3.25
CA GLN A 125 4.56 24.50 2.68
C GLN A 125 5.34 25.41 3.63
N ASN A 126 4.78 25.78 4.78
CA ASN A 126 5.36 26.78 5.66
C ASN A 126 5.74 26.19 7.00
N THR A 127 7.01 25.81 7.15
CA THR A 127 7.57 25.26 8.38
C THR A 127 8.58 26.25 8.97
N GLU A 128 8.12 27.29 9.63
CA GLU A 128 8.99 28.25 10.33
C GLU A 128 9.86 27.61 11.43
N LYS A 129 9.53 26.39 11.86
CA LYS A 129 10.16 25.70 12.99
C LYS A 129 11.10 24.56 12.60
N GLY A 130 11.33 24.30 11.31
CA GLY A 130 12.17 23.16 10.87
C GLY A 130 11.55 21.78 11.09
N THR A 131 10.37 21.68 11.72
CA THR A 131 9.57 20.46 11.79
C THR A 131 8.70 20.33 10.55
N MET A 132 8.31 19.11 10.21
CA MET A 132 7.33 18.89 9.15
C MET A 132 5.98 19.45 9.61
N GLY A 133 5.44 20.43 8.88
CA GLY A 133 4.16 21.01 9.23
C GLY A 133 3.03 20.01 9.01
N MET A 134 2.93 19.49 7.80
CA MET A 134 1.96 18.46 7.42
C MET A 134 2.53 17.64 6.25
N ALA A 135 2.42 16.33 6.35
CA ALA A 135 2.69 15.41 5.24
C ALA A 135 1.72 14.21 5.33
N ASP A 136 0.46 14.52 5.55
CA ASP A 136 -0.56 13.51 5.81
C ASP A 136 -0.96 12.79 4.52
N ILE A 137 -1.13 11.48 4.63
CA ILE A 137 -1.57 10.60 3.55
C ILE A 137 -2.95 10.06 3.90
N SER A 138 -3.99 10.56 3.23
CA SER A 138 -5.37 10.13 3.43
C SER A 138 -5.75 9.07 2.40
N PHE A 139 -6.16 7.90 2.86
CA PHE A 139 -6.63 6.82 2.00
C PHE A 139 -8.03 7.10 1.47
N LYS A 140 -8.25 6.82 0.18
CA LYS A 140 -9.54 7.03 -0.49
C LYS A 140 -10.37 5.74 -0.48
N ASP A 141 -11.68 5.90 -0.53
CA ASP A 141 -12.64 4.82 -0.76
C ASP A 141 -12.56 3.69 0.28
N THR A 142 -12.16 4.05 1.52
CA THR A 142 -12.01 3.13 2.65
C THR A 142 -13.23 3.17 3.59
N PRO A 143 -13.51 2.06 4.31
CA PRO A 143 -14.55 2.05 5.34
C PRO A 143 -14.07 2.78 6.60
N GLY A 144 -14.24 4.08 6.63
CA GLY A 144 -13.71 5.00 7.65
C GLY A 144 -12.64 5.93 7.10
N SER A 145 -12.17 6.87 7.91
CA SER A 145 -11.15 7.84 7.53
C SER A 145 -9.78 7.37 7.98
N TYR A 146 -9.04 6.72 7.11
CA TYR A 146 -7.67 6.26 7.40
C TYR A 146 -6.66 7.29 6.92
N VAL A 147 -5.84 7.76 7.84
CA VAL A 147 -4.83 8.78 7.60
C VAL A 147 -3.52 8.37 8.23
N ALA A 148 -2.45 8.46 7.45
CA ALA A 148 -1.10 8.33 7.96
C ALA A 148 -0.47 9.71 8.10
N SER A 149 0.07 10.01 9.28
CA SER A 149 0.68 11.29 9.61
C SER A 149 2.10 11.10 10.14
N PRO A 150 3.04 12.01 9.84
CA PRO A 150 4.38 11.98 10.41
C PRO A 150 4.32 12.27 11.93
N SER A 151 5.34 11.81 12.65
CA SER A 151 5.49 12.22 14.04
C SER A 151 5.72 13.74 14.15
N GLU A 152 5.28 14.34 15.24
CA GLU A 152 5.47 15.77 15.52
C GLU A 152 6.95 16.19 15.59
N THR A 153 7.85 15.23 15.79
CA THR A 153 9.31 15.46 15.85
C THR A 153 10.00 15.31 14.50
N MET A 154 9.30 14.81 13.47
CA MET A 154 9.89 14.64 12.15
C MET A 154 10.15 16.00 11.50
N THR A 155 11.38 16.23 11.06
CA THR A 155 11.74 17.43 10.32
C THR A 155 11.46 17.25 8.83
N THR A 156 11.34 18.36 8.09
CA THR A 156 11.19 18.35 6.64
C THR A 156 12.35 17.63 5.94
N GLU A 157 13.57 17.75 6.46
CA GLU A 157 14.75 17.07 5.93
C GLU A 157 14.63 15.55 6.12
N VAL A 158 14.26 15.10 7.32
CA VAL A 158 14.04 13.68 7.64
C VAL A 158 12.92 13.10 6.77
N TRP A 159 11.81 13.84 6.61
CA TRP A 159 10.74 13.45 5.70
C TRP A 159 11.23 13.26 4.27
N ASN A 160 11.90 14.26 3.70
CA ASN A 160 12.37 14.20 2.32
C ASN A 160 13.35 13.04 2.09
N ALA A 161 14.20 12.74 3.06
CA ALA A 161 15.16 11.64 2.98
C ALA A 161 14.50 10.24 3.08
N ASN A 162 13.32 10.13 3.67
CA ASN A 162 12.66 8.85 3.95
C ASN A 162 11.30 8.69 3.24
N ARG A 163 10.82 9.70 2.52
CA ARG A 163 9.51 9.74 1.88
C ARG A 163 9.21 8.49 1.05
N ASP A 164 10.12 8.09 0.20
CA ASP A 164 9.87 6.95 -0.70
C ASP A 164 9.75 5.63 0.07
N ALA A 165 10.55 5.44 1.14
CA ALA A 165 10.44 4.27 2.01
C ALA A 165 9.11 4.27 2.77
N LEU A 166 8.69 5.41 3.30
CA LEU A 166 7.41 5.57 4.01
C LEU A 166 6.22 5.31 3.08
N LEU A 167 6.23 5.89 1.87
CA LEU A 167 5.18 5.64 0.87
C LEU A 167 5.18 4.20 0.37
N SER A 168 6.34 3.55 0.28
CA SER A 168 6.45 2.13 -0.06
C SER A 168 5.78 1.26 1.01
N ILE A 169 6.02 1.53 2.29
CA ILE A 169 5.36 0.83 3.41
C ILE A 169 3.84 1.05 3.34
N LEU A 170 3.39 2.31 3.21
CA LEU A 170 1.96 2.61 3.07
C LEU A 170 1.34 1.97 1.83
N GLY A 171 2.13 1.73 0.77
CA GLY A 171 1.73 0.98 -0.41
C GLY A 171 1.44 -0.49 -0.16
N THR A 172 1.82 -1.05 1.00
CA THR A 172 1.45 -2.41 1.41
C THR A 172 0.16 -2.45 2.22
N ALA A 173 -0.40 -1.27 2.55
CA ALA A 173 -1.53 -1.17 3.45
C ALA A 173 -2.74 -1.98 2.95
N GLN A 174 -3.25 -2.82 3.84
CA GLN A 174 -4.51 -3.52 3.71
C GLN A 174 -5.47 -2.93 4.72
N ILE A 175 -6.48 -2.23 4.24
CA ILE A 175 -7.41 -1.46 5.08
C ILE A 175 -8.82 -1.97 4.86
N GLY A 176 -9.57 -2.15 5.95
CA GLY A 176 -10.99 -2.53 5.91
C GLY A 176 -11.25 -3.90 5.29
N ARG A 177 -10.32 -4.85 5.45
CA ARG A 177 -10.42 -6.23 4.91
C ARG A 177 -11.68 -6.97 5.35
N LYS A 178 -12.23 -6.61 6.49
CA LYS A 178 -13.44 -7.20 7.07
C LYS A 178 -14.72 -6.45 6.69
N SER A 179 -14.58 -5.32 6.02
CA SER A 179 -15.70 -4.47 5.61
C SER A 179 -15.96 -4.59 4.12
N LEU A 180 -17.20 -4.38 3.73
CA LEU A 180 -17.56 -4.27 2.31
C LEU A 180 -16.85 -3.07 1.69
N SER A 181 -16.30 -3.21 0.49
CA SER A 181 -15.72 -2.06 -0.21
C SER A 181 -16.79 -1.04 -0.60
N GLN A 182 -16.40 0.24 -0.71
CA GLN A 182 -17.33 1.29 -1.16
C GLN A 182 -17.98 0.96 -2.49
N GLN A 183 -17.23 0.44 -3.46
CA GLN A 183 -17.77 0.08 -4.77
C GLN A 183 -18.79 -1.05 -4.67
N ALA A 184 -18.51 -2.09 -3.88
CA ALA A 184 -19.47 -3.19 -3.67
C ALA A 184 -20.73 -2.70 -2.97
N ALA A 185 -20.63 -1.76 -2.03
CA ALA A 185 -21.77 -1.13 -1.38
C ALA A 185 -22.60 -0.29 -2.38
N ILE A 186 -21.93 0.48 -3.24
CA ILE A 186 -22.62 1.25 -4.31
C ILE A 186 -23.35 0.30 -5.26
N ASP A 187 -22.75 -0.80 -5.66
CA ASP A 187 -23.36 -1.77 -6.56
C ASP A 187 -24.58 -2.46 -5.91
N ALA A 188 -24.47 -2.81 -4.63
CA ALA A 188 -25.60 -3.35 -3.86
C ALA A 188 -26.76 -2.34 -3.74
N ALA A 189 -26.44 -1.07 -3.48
CA ALA A 189 -27.45 -0.01 -3.41
C ALA A 189 -28.12 0.23 -4.76
N LYS A 190 -27.37 0.27 -5.85
CA LYS A 190 -27.90 0.43 -7.23
C LYS A 190 -28.83 -0.72 -7.61
N ALA A 191 -28.63 -1.91 -7.09
CA ALA A 191 -29.48 -3.07 -7.38
C ALA A 191 -30.91 -2.91 -6.87
N ILE A 192 -31.15 -2.08 -5.85
CA ILE A 192 -32.46 -1.84 -5.25
C ILE A 192 -33.01 -0.44 -5.48
N TYR A 193 -32.17 0.53 -5.86
CA TYR A 193 -32.59 1.91 -6.09
C TYR A 193 -33.18 2.06 -7.49
N THR A 194 -34.42 2.53 -7.55
CA THR A 194 -35.20 2.68 -8.82
C THR A 194 -35.36 4.14 -9.24
N GLY A 195 -34.88 5.11 -8.44
CA GLY A 195 -34.95 6.52 -8.76
C GLY A 195 -33.95 6.93 -9.83
N GLU A 196 -34.17 8.10 -10.45
CA GLU A 196 -33.20 8.72 -11.35
C GLU A 196 -32.12 9.46 -10.54
N TYR A 197 -30.88 9.41 -10.97
CA TYR A 197 -29.75 10.13 -10.34
C TYR A 197 -28.69 10.52 -11.36
N ASP A 198 -27.99 11.60 -11.07
CA ASP A 198 -26.86 12.10 -11.86
C ASP A 198 -25.52 11.76 -11.20
N ALA A 199 -25.52 11.59 -9.85
CA ALA A 199 -24.35 11.23 -9.09
C ALA A 199 -24.69 10.25 -7.95
N VAL A 200 -23.72 9.39 -7.62
CA VAL A 200 -23.78 8.46 -6.51
C VAL A 200 -22.47 8.52 -5.74
N TYR A 201 -22.54 8.54 -4.42
CA TYR A 201 -21.38 8.50 -3.55
C TYR A 201 -21.69 7.74 -2.26
N GLY A 202 -20.68 7.11 -1.69
CA GLY A 202 -20.77 6.35 -0.45
C GLY A 202 -20.02 7.03 0.68
N THR A 203 -20.60 7.03 1.88
CA THR A 203 -19.95 7.43 3.12
C THR A 203 -20.09 6.29 4.11
N TYR A 204 -19.01 5.88 4.75
CA TYR A 204 -19.06 4.86 5.79
C TYR A 204 -19.49 5.48 7.11
N ASP A 205 -20.59 4.98 7.69
CA ASP A 205 -21.01 5.36 9.03
C ASP A 205 -20.37 4.40 10.06
N VAL A 206 -19.36 4.89 10.75
CA VAL A 206 -18.62 4.13 11.74
C VAL A 206 -19.45 3.73 12.95
N THR A 207 -20.53 4.47 13.24
CA THR A 207 -21.41 4.19 14.38
C THR A 207 -22.28 2.97 14.13
N SER A 208 -22.85 2.84 12.93
CA SER A 208 -23.67 1.70 12.52
C SER A 208 -22.88 0.58 11.86
N GLY A 209 -21.62 0.83 11.47
CA GLY A 209 -20.81 -0.12 10.72
C GLY A 209 -21.36 -0.38 9.31
N ALA A 210 -22.00 0.61 8.69
CA ALA A 210 -22.69 0.48 7.42
C ALA A 210 -22.28 1.56 6.42
N TRP A 211 -22.42 1.29 5.15
CA TRP A 211 -22.32 2.30 4.10
C TRP A 211 -23.63 3.04 3.92
N ILE A 212 -23.57 4.36 3.87
CA ILE A 212 -24.66 5.24 3.47
C ILE A 212 -24.40 5.67 2.03
N ILE A 213 -25.14 5.11 1.10
CA ILE A 213 -25.05 5.43 -0.33
C ILE A 213 -26.08 6.48 -0.66
N SER A 214 -25.62 7.61 -1.14
CA SER A 214 -26.45 8.77 -1.49
C SER A 214 -26.57 8.90 -2.99
N PHE A 215 -27.80 9.00 -3.47
CA PHE A 215 -28.15 9.23 -4.87
C PHE A 215 -28.68 10.67 -5.01
N SER A 216 -28.01 11.48 -5.79
CA SER A 216 -28.42 12.88 -6.02
C SER A 216 -28.83 13.11 -7.45
N LYS A 217 -29.85 13.97 -7.64
CA LYS A 217 -30.31 14.44 -8.94
C LYS A 217 -30.27 15.98 -8.95
N GLY A 218 -29.65 16.55 -9.99
CA GLY A 218 -29.52 18.01 -10.14
C GLY A 218 -28.27 18.59 -9.50
N THR A 219 -28.20 19.93 -9.43
CA THR A 219 -27.04 20.66 -8.90
C THR A 219 -26.86 20.47 -7.39
N ALA A 220 -25.62 20.62 -6.94
CA ALA A 220 -25.20 20.51 -5.54
C ALA A 220 -26.15 21.26 -4.57
N GLY A 221 -26.75 20.51 -3.60
CA GLY A 221 -27.68 21.05 -2.60
C GLY A 221 -29.09 20.46 -2.63
N GLY A 222 -29.41 19.59 -3.60
CA GLY A 222 -30.66 18.84 -3.62
C GLY A 222 -30.69 17.74 -2.53
N THR A 223 -31.89 17.35 -2.10
CA THR A 223 -32.09 16.21 -1.19
C THR A 223 -31.64 14.93 -1.92
N ALA A 224 -30.62 14.27 -1.36
CA ALA A 224 -30.19 12.96 -1.87
C ALA A 224 -31.05 11.85 -1.24
N ASP A 225 -31.55 10.94 -2.05
CA ASP A 225 -32.11 9.68 -1.53
C ASP A 225 -30.96 8.81 -0.99
N ARG A 226 -31.22 8.07 0.07
CA ARG A 226 -30.20 7.27 0.74
C ARG A 226 -30.56 5.80 0.78
N VAL A 227 -29.55 4.98 0.59
CA VAL A 227 -29.61 3.54 0.77
C VAL A 227 -28.56 3.16 1.78
N THR A 228 -28.92 2.44 2.83
CA THR A 228 -27.98 1.88 3.80
C THR A 228 -27.59 0.49 3.34
N VAL A 229 -26.30 0.18 3.34
CA VAL A 229 -25.76 -1.15 3.01
C VAL A 229 -24.97 -1.65 4.20
N ASP A 230 -25.40 -2.74 4.83
CA ASP A 230 -24.73 -3.32 5.99
C ASP A 230 -23.44 -4.07 5.61
N ALA A 231 -22.69 -4.52 6.63
CA ALA A 231 -21.43 -5.24 6.44
C ALA A 231 -21.59 -6.57 5.65
N ALA A 232 -22.79 -7.13 5.61
CA ALA A 232 -23.10 -8.34 4.83
C ALA A 232 -23.50 -8.02 3.37
N GLY A 233 -23.53 -6.74 2.98
CA GLY A 233 -23.92 -6.29 1.64
C GLY A 233 -25.43 -6.18 1.43
N LYS A 234 -26.22 -6.28 2.50
CA LYS A 234 -27.68 -6.12 2.40
C LYS A 234 -28.02 -4.63 2.31
N ALA A 235 -28.59 -4.24 1.18
CA ALA A 235 -29.04 -2.89 0.94
C ALA A 235 -30.49 -2.68 1.41
N MET A 236 -30.74 -1.51 2.02
CA MET A 236 -32.05 -1.10 2.54
C MET A 236 -32.30 0.36 2.16
N LEU A 237 -33.48 0.66 1.59
CA LEU A 237 -33.89 2.04 1.33
C LEU A 237 -34.04 2.78 2.65
N GLY A 238 -33.42 3.94 2.75
CA GLY A 238 -33.62 4.86 3.88
C GLY A 238 -35.07 5.33 3.91
N THR A 239 -35.67 5.37 5.09
CA THR A 239 -36.96 6.08 5.28
C THR A 239 -36.66 7.59 5.12
N LYS A 240 -37.43 8.27 4.27
CA LYS A 240 -37.41 9.73 4.07
C LYS A 240 -37.69 10.46 5.36
#